data_c614bc4b096be9cbaf20b8c75554a9b0
#
_entry.id   c614bc4b096be9cbaf20b8c75554a9b0
#
_cell.length_a   1.000
_cell.length_b   1.000
_cell.length_c   1.000
_cell.angle_alpha   90.00
_cell.angle_beta   90.00
_cell.angle_gamma   90.00
#
_symmetry.space_group_name_H-M   'P 1'
#
loop_
_entity.id
_entity.type
_entity.pdbx_description
1 polymer ?
#
loop_
_entity_poly.entity_id
_entity_poly.type
_entity_poly.pdbx_seq_one_letter_code
_entity_poly.pdbx_strand_id
1 'polypeptide(L)'
;MKKKVIITILFCIAVLSIFYVYKSQTSRHMIDKVSKELPIVFSAEFENGDKGTFKYDISSEKYEKISDFIFYELSYSEDHNSIIGSVSEDEFQGIAELNMKDNTFTPIISLSDLNACAKELGLDEIKYSGPGSTSIHMPKYYKDGYTFSWELWRNIICYLTKENDTWHMEVLHRYNGRNYSYFIKEENSEEVIFLETSEEIFKRKLEKGVDRALDDSDLELVLKIPKMEFIDLDGIMEMSDDKSKLVYYKEPEIYIYDLESKKKEHVINQFLFFQHILDLKFSYDEKYLFYTVADVPYMWDDIKQLHFFIVDLESKEKIELTKWKRWDIFYGIDW
;
A
#
# COMPACT_ATOMS: atom_id res chain seq x y z
N MET A 1 23.67 4.36 53.95
CA MET A 1 23.65 3.99 52.52
C MET A 1 22.39 3.22 52.08
N LYS A 2 21.98 2.17 52.73
CA LYS A 2 20.81 1.33 52.32
C LYS A 2 19.48 2.08 52.16
N LYS A 3 19.14 3.03 53.08
CA LYS A 3 17.88 3.80 52.97
C LYS A 3 17.82 4.71 51.73
N LYS A 4 18.92 5.37 51.35
CA LYS A 4 18.95 6.22 50.15
C LYS A 4 18.76 5.40 48.87
N VAL A 5 19.35 4.22 48.79
CA VAL A 5 19.20 3.32 47.64
C VAL A 5 17.74 2.86 47.49
N ILE A 6 17.09 2.48 48.60
CA ILE A 6 15.68 2.09 48.59
C ILE A 6 14.77 3.21 48.10
N ILE A 7 14.99 4.46 48.59
CA ILE A 7 14.20 5.62 48.17
C ILE A 7 14.40 5.89 46.69
N THR A 8 15.63 5.79 46.17
CA THR A 8 15.90 5.96 44.73
C THR A 8 15.19 4.91 43.88
N ILE A 9 15.21 3.64 44.29
CA ILE A 9 14.52 2.56 43.56
C ILE A 9 13.01 2.79 43.57
N LEU A 10 12.41 3.15 44.69
CA LEU A 10 10.97 3.45 44.79
C LEU A 10 10.58 4.65 43.94
N PHE A 11 11.42 5.67 43.87
CA PHE A 11 11.21 6.83 42.99
C PHE A 11 11.27 6.43 41.50
N CYS A 12 12.27 5.64 41.10
CA CYS A 12 12.36 5.15 39.73
C CYS A 12 11.14 4.29 39.36
N ILE A 13 10.69 3.42 40.26
CA ILE A 13 9.47 2.59 40.01
C ILE A 13 8.24 3.50 39.86
N ALA A 14 8.08 4.51 40.70
CA ALA A 14 6.96 5.44 40.61
C ALA A 14 6.97 6.22 39.28
N VAL A 15 8.13 6.74 38.87
CA VAL A 15 8.30 7.44 37.59
C VAL A 15 7.98 6.51 36.40
N LEU A 16 8.50 5.29 36.41
CA LEU A 16 8.20 4.29 35.38
C LEU A 16 6.71 3.92 35.33
N SER A 17 6.07 3.79 36.50
CA SER A 17 4.63 3.52 36.58
C SER A 17 3.79 4.68 36.02
N ILE A 18 4.15 5.92 36.36
CA ILE A 18 3.47 7.11 35.81
C ILE A 18 3.64 7.16 34.30
N PHE A 19 4.86 6.94 33.80
CA PHE A 19 5.14 6.91 32.38
C PHE A 19 4.36 5.80 31.65
N TYR A 20 4.27 4.62 32.25
CA TYR A 20 3.50 3.50 31.69
C TYR A 20 2.00 3.81 31.64
N VAL A 21 1.43 4.39 32.72
CA VAL A 21 0.01 4.80 32.74
C VAL A 21 -0.26 5.89 31.69
N TYR A 22 0.61 6.89 31.61
CA TYR A 22 0.50 7.95 30.60
C TYR A 22 0.51 7.38 29.18
N LYS A 23 1.51 6.55 28.85
CA LYS A 23 1.61 5.90 27.54
C LYS A 23 0.38 5.04 27.21
N SER A 24 -0.12 4.29 28.20
CA SER A 24 -1.32 3.45 28.03
C SER A 24 -2.58 4.29 27.77
N GLN A 25 -2.72 5.45 28.46
CA GLN A 25 -3.86 6.34 28.25
C GLN A 25 -3.80 7.02 26.87
N THR A 26 -2.63 7.48 26.45
CA THR A 26 -2.41 8.08 25.13
C THR A 26 -2.73 7.07 24.03
N SER A 27 -2.20 5.85 24.14
CA SER A 27 -2.49 4.79 23.17
C SER A 27 -3.98 4.47 23.07
N ARG A 28 -4.71 4.36 24.19
CA ARG A 28 -6.16 4.13 24.19
C ARG A 28 -6.91 5.29 23.54
N HIS A 29 -6.56 6.53 23.86
CA HIS A 29 -7.21 7.68 23.25
C HIS A 29 -7.02 7.73 21.73
N MET A 30 -5.83 7.39 21.24
CA MET A 30 -5.55 7.29 19.82
C MET A 30 -6.33 6.14 19.18
N ILE A 31 -6.36 4.95 19.81
CA ILE A 31 -7.18 3.81 19.34
C ILE A 31 -8.66 4.21 19.23
N ASP A 32 -9.21 4.90 20.23
CA ASP A 32 -10.61 5.36 20.24
C ASP A 32 -10.90 6.35 19.11
N LYS A 33 -9.93 7.15 18.69
CA LYS A 33 -10.06 8.06 17.54
C LYS A 33 -10.01 7.28 16.22
N VAL A 34 -8.96 6.48 16.04
CA VAL A 34 -8.68 5.75 14.81
C VAL A 34 -9.69 4.62 14.56
N SER A 35 -10.32 4.07 15.60
CA SER A 35 -11.36 3.03 15.47
C SER A 35 -12.65 3.51 14.76
N LYS A 36 -12.76 4.81 14.49
CA LYS A 36 -13.83 5.39 13.67
C LYS A 36 -13.51 5.41 12.19
N GLU A 37 -12.26 5.20 11.84
CA GLU A 37 -11.82 5.08 10.47
C GLU A 37 -12.25 3.73 9.87
N LEU A 38 -12.02 3.58 8.58
CA LEU A 38 -12.23 2.32 7.89
C LEU A 38 -11.35 1.21 8.50
N PRO A 39 -11.80 -0.04 8.45
CA PRO A 39 -10.97 -1.15 8.87
C PRO A 39 -9.76 -1.29 7.94
N ILE A 40 -8.63 -1.71 8.48
CA ILE A 40 -7.49 -2.13 7.67
C ILE A 40 -7.84 -3.46 7.03
N VAL A 41 -7.69 -3.56 5.71
CA VAL A 41 -7.86 -4.82 4.98
C VAL A 41 -6.51 -5.31 4.49
N PHE A 42 -6.24 -6.58 4.70
CA PHE A 42 -4.98 -7.19 4.28
C PHE A 42 -5.17 -8.63 3.83
N SER A 43 -4.30 -9.11 2.97
CA SER A 43 -4.23 -10.51 2.56
C SER A 43 -2.99 -11.16 3.13
N ALA A 44 -3.14 -12.36 3.68
CA ALA A 44 -2.07 -13.07 4.37
C ALA A 44 -2.23 -14.59 4.29
N GLU A 45 -1.12 -15.27 4.52
CA GLU A 45 -1.05 -16.68 4.87
C GLU A 45 -0.32 -16.82 6.21
N PHE A 46 -0.98 -17.41 7.19
CA PHE A 46 -0.46 -17.58 8.54
C PHE A 46 0.24 -18.93 8.74
N GLU A 47 1.15 -18.97 9.70
CA GLU A 47 1.90 -20.19 10.07
C GLU A 47 1.00 -21.41 10.33
N ASN A 48 -0.21 -21.20 10.83
CA ASN A 48 -1.19 -22.27 11.09
C ASN A 48 -1.87 -22.80 9.81
N GLY A 49 -1.53 -22.27 8.64
CA GLY A 49 -2.11 -22.61 7.34
C GLY A 49 -3.44 -21.91 7.03
N ASP A 50 -3.90 -21.00 7.88
CA ASP A 50 -5.03 -20.14 7.54
C ASP A 50 -4.57 -19.07 6.56
N LYS A 51 -5.25 -18.95 5.40
CA LYS A 51 -4.93 -18.00 4.34
C LYS A 51 -6.18 -17.33 3.81
N GLY A 52 -6.01 -16.13 3.22
CA GLY A 52 -7.09 -15.38 2.61
C GLY A 52 -6.96 -13.88 2.80
N THR A 53 -8.08 -13.18 2.71
CA THR A 53 -8.19 -11.75 2.97
C THR A 53 -8.92 -11.51 4.28
N PHE A 54 -8.39 -10.60 5.07
CA PHE A 54 -8.82 -10.31 6.43
C PHE A 54 -9.11 -8.83 6.62
N LYS A 55 -10.04 -8.55 7.51
CA LYS A 55 -10.33 -7.22 8.02
C LYS A 55 -9.84 -7.11 9.46
N TYR A 56 -9.02 -6.10 9.75
CA TYR A 56 -8.54 -5.81 11.09
C TYR A 56 -9.36 -4.68 11.71
N ASP A 57 -10.01 -5.00 12.82
CA ASP A 57 -10.72 -4.02 13.64
C ASP A 57 -9.75 -3.44 14.68
N ILE A 58 -9.43 -2.17 14.52
CA ILE A 58 -8.48 -1.45 15.37
C ILE A 58 -9.00 -1.36 16.82
N SER A 59 -10.32 -1.26 17.01
CA SER A 59 -10.91 -1.09 18.34
C SER A 59 -10.81 -2.33 19.21
N SER A 60 -10.99 -3.50 18.61
CA SER A 60 -10.94 -4.80 19.30
C SER A 60 -9.56 -5.47 19.20
N GLU A 61 -8.65 -4.91 18.41
CA GLU A 61 -7.33 -5.49 18.08
C GLU A 61 -7.46 -6.93 17.53
N LYS A 62 -8.50 -7.17 16.71
CA LYS A 62 -8.79 -8.49 16.14
C LYS A 62 -8.93 -8.41 14.64
N TYR A 63 -8.58 -9.49 13.98
CA TYR A 63 -8.87 -9.65 12.56
C TYR A 63 -9.93 -10.74 12.34
N GLU A 64 -10.69 -10.55 11.29
CA GLU A 64 -11.75 -11.43 10.82
C GLU A 64 -11.48 -11.80 9.36
N LYS A 65 -11.54 -13.07 9.02
CA LYS A 65 -11.42 -13.52 7.63
C LYS A 65 -12.69 -13.16 6.86
N ILE A 66 -12.50 -12.46 5.76
CA ILE A 66 -13.60 -12.00 4.89
C ILE A 66 -13.60 -12.65 3.51
N SER A 67 -12.51 -13.34 3.13
CA SER A 67 -12.42 -14.12 1.89
C SER A 67 -11.39 -15.25 2.03
N ASP A 68 -11.63 -16.37 1.35
CA ASP A 68 -10.65 -17.44 1.20
C ASP A 68 -9.61 -17.12 0.12
N PHE A 69 -9.89 -16.17 -0.77
CA PHE A 69 -8.96 -15.72 -1.79
C PHE A 69 -7.93 -14.74 -1.22
N ILE A 70 -6.69 -14.86 -1.70
CA ILE A 70 -5.64 -13.88 -1.49
C ILE A 70 -5.73 -12.83 -2.59
N PHE A 71 -5.90 -11.58 -2.18
CA PHE A 71 -5.83 -10.43 -3.05
C PHE A 71 -4.45 -9.79 -2.97
N TYR A 72 -3.82 -9.62 -4.11
CA TYR A 72 -2.53 -8.95 -4.22
C TYR A 72 -2.74 -7.46 -4.49
N GLU A 73 -1.99 -6.60 -3.80
CA GLU A 73 -1.99 -5.16 -4.01
C GLU A 73 -3.40 -4.55 -3.99
N LEU A 74 -4.06 -4.70 -2.86
CA LEU A 74 -5.43 -4.26 -2.59
C LEU A 74 -5.60 -2.75 -2.79
N SER A 75 -6.81 -2.35 -3.26
CA SER A 75 -7.26 -0.96 -3.27
C SER A 75 -8.75 -0.86 -2.93
N TYR A 76 -9.11 0.06 -2.04
CA TYR A 76 -10.50 0.39 -1.77
C TYR A 76 -11.15 1.09 -2.97
N SER A 77 -12.47 0.89 -3.12
CA SER A 77 -13.30 1.74 -3.97
C SER A 77 -13.43 3.15 -3.38
N GLU A 78 -13.75 4.16 -4.19
CA GLU A 78 -13.96 5.53 -3.71
C GLU A 78 -15.05 5.65 -2.63
N ASP A 79 -16.07 4.80 -2.68
CA ASP A 79 -17.13 4.74 -1.68
C ASP A 79 -16.85 3.79 -0.51
N HIS A 80 -15.67 3.16 -0.50
CA HIS A 80 -15.17 2.23 0.51
C HIS A 80 -16.08 1.02 0.80
N ASN A 81 -17.00 0.72 -0.12
CA ASN A 81 -17.90 -0.43 0.01
C ASN A 81 -17.28 -1.72 -0.54
N SER A 82 -16.22 -1.61 -1.32
CA SER A 82 -15.54 -2.74 -1.95
C SER A 82 -14.03 -2.54 -1.94
N ILE A 83 -13.31 -3.62 -2.07
CA ILE A 83 -11.88 -3.64 -2.41
C ILE A 83 -11.70 -4.34 -3.75
N ILE A 84 -10.70 -3.93 -4.49
CA ILE A 84 -10.24 -4.57 -5.73
C ILE A 84 -8.80 -5.06 -5.56
N GLY A 85 -8.46 -6.15 -6.22
CA GLY A 85 -7.09 -6.68 -6.23
C GLY A 85 -6.92 -7.71 -7.34
N SER A 86 -5.68 -8.05 -7.63
CA SER A 86 -5.39 -9.22 -8.46
C SER A 86 -5.46 -10.49 -7.62
N VAL A 87 -5.95 -11.57 -8.21
CA VAL A 87 -6.05 -12.90 -7.59
C VAL A 87 -5.29 -13.89 -8.46
N SER A 88 -4.50 -14.76 -7.82
CA SER A 88 -3.70 -15.78 -8.49
C SER A 88 -3.79 -17.11 -7.74
N GLU A 89 -4.98 -17.71 -7.77
CA GLU A 89 -5.30 -18.99 -7.15
C GLU A 89 -5.77 -19.99 -8.21
N ASP A 90 -5.80 -21.27 -7.85
CA ASP A 90 -6.20 -22.32 -8.82
C ASP A 90 -7.66 -22.17 -9.30
N GLU A 91 -8.55 -21.66 -8.44
CA GLU A 91 -9.97 -21.47 -8.73
C GLU A 91 -10.24 -20.22 -9.57
N PHE A 92 -9.43 -19.19 -9.43
CA PHE A 92 -9.58 -17.93 -10.17
C PHE A 92 -8.25 -17.18 -10.29
N GLN A 93 -8.02 -16.67 -11.49
CA GLN A 93 -6.88 -15.83 -11.84
C GLN A 93 -7.38 -14.63 -12.60
N GLY A 94 -6.96 -13.43 -12.19
CA GLY A 94 -7.40 -12.21 -12.83
C GLY A 94 -7.57 -11.07 -11.84
N ILE A 95 -8.52 -10.18 -12.14
CA ILE A 95 -8.91 -9.08 -11.27
C ILE A 95 -10.27 -9.39 -10.67
N ALA A 96 -10.40 -9.22 -9.36
CA ALA A 96 -11.64 -9.46 -8.62
C ALA A 96 -11.96 -8.33 -7.65
N GLU A 97 -13.20 -8.26 -7.25
CA GLU A 97 -13.76 -7.36 -6.24
C GLU A 97 -14.28 -8.16 -5.05
N LEU A 98 -14.13 -7.63 -3.85
CA LEU A 98 -14.72 -8.14 -2.63
C LEU A 98 -15.58 -7.05 -2.01
N ASN A 99 -16.88 -7.30 -1.87
CA ASN A 99 -17.81 -6.40 -1.21
C ASN A 99 -17.60 -6.43 0.32
N MET A 100 -17.38 -5.27 0.93
CA MET A 100 -17.03 -5.16 2.35
C MET A 100 -18.22 -5.31 3.30
N LYS A 101 -19.48 -5.30 2.79
CA LYS A 101 -20.70 -5.42 3.61
C LYS A 101 -21.11 -6.86 3.83
N ASP A 102 -21.02 -7.67 2.80
CA ASP A 102 -21.51 -9.05 2.80
C ASP A 102 -20.43 -10.08 2.44
N ASN A 103 -19.18 -9.64 2.23
CA ASN A 103 -18.04 -10.45 1.87
C ASN A 103 -18.23 -11.22 0.56
N THR A 104 -19.04 -10.68 -0.36
CA THR A 104 -19.28 -11.30 -1.67
C THR A 104 -18.07 -11.11 -2.57
N PHE A 105 -17.46 -12.22 -3.00
CA PHE A 105 -16.39 -12.23 -4.01
C PHE A 105 -17.02 -12.17 -5.40
N THR A 106 -16.56 -11.22 -6.22
CA THR A 106 -17.03 -11.01 -7.59
C THR A 106 -15.85 -11.00 -8.57
N PRO A 107 -15.69 -12.02 -9.44
CA PRO A 107 -14.75 -11.94 -10.55
C PRO A 107 -15.09 -10.77 -11.46
N ILE A 108 -14.12 -9.90 -11.72
CA ILE A 108 -14.26 -8.80 -12.68
C ILE A 108 -13.87 -9.31 -14.06
N ILE A 109 -12.63 -9.72 -14.22
CA ILE A 109 -12.10 -10.23 -15.49
C ILE A 109 -11.10 -11.35 -15.24
N SER A 110 -11.21 -12.43 -16.00
CA SER A 110 -10.27 -13.54 -15.93
C SER A 110 -8.94 -13.22 -16.61
N LEU A 111 -7.86 -13.91 -16.23
CA LEU A 111 -6.57 -13.80 -16.89
C LEU A 111 -6.64 -14.18 -18.38
N SER A 112 -7.50 -15.15 -18.75
CA SER A 112 -7.69 -15.53 -20.15
C SER A 112 -8.32 -14.41 -20.98
N ASP A 113 -9.30 -13.68 -20.42
CA ASP A 113 -9.93 -12.55 -21.09
C ASP A 113 -8.98 -11.35 -21.17
N LEU A 114 -8.21 -11.10 -20.10
CA LEU A 114 -7.15 -10.08 -20.11
C LEU A 114 -6.11 -10.38 -21.20
N ASN A 115 -5.68 -11.62 -21.33
CA ASN A 115 -4.74 -12.02 -22.38
C ASN A 115 -5.34 -11.86 -23.78
N ALA A 116 -6.65 -12.10 -23.95
CA ALA A 116 -7.33 -11.84 -25.21
C ALA A 116 -7.29 -10.35 -25.59
N CYS A 117 -7.59 -9.47 -24.64
CA CYS A 117 -7.46 -8.01 -24.84
C CYS A 117 -6.00 -7.58 -25.10
N ALA A 118 -5.04 -8.12 -24.34
CA ALA A 118 -3.62 -7.83 -24.51
C ALA A 118 -3.10 -8.19 -25.91
N LYS A 119 -3.55 -9.32 -26.43
CA LYS A 119 -3.21 -9.79 -27.80
C LYS A 119 -3.67 -8.83 -28.88
N GLU A 120 -4.84 -8.21 -28.73
CA GLU A 120 -5.35 -7.20 -29.67
C GLU A 120 -4.46 -5.94 -29.70
N LEU A 121 -3.79 -5.65 -28.58
CA LEU A 121 -2.86 -4.54 -28.44
C LEU A 121 -1.41 -4.90 -28.77
N GLY A 122 -1.15 -6.15 -29.16
CA GLY A 122 0.21 -6.63 -29.43
C GLY A 122 1.10 -6.74 -28.18
N LEU A 123 0.48 -6.88 -27.00
CA LEU A 123 1.18 -7.13 -25.75
C LEU A 123 1.47 -8.62 -25.55
N ASP A 124 2.52 -8.90 -24.79
CA ASP A 124 2.87 -10.26 -24.43
C ASP A 124 1.82 -10.89 -23.50
N GLU A 125 1.55 -12.16 -23.69
CA GLU A 125 0.63 -12.93 -22.87
C GLU A 125 1.22 -13.19 -21.48
N ILE A 126 0.46 -12.91 -20.42
CA ILE A 126 0.79 -13.33 -19.06
C ILE A 126 0.51 -14.82 -18.92
N LYS A 127 1.53 -15.56 -18.48
CA LYS A 127 1.41 -16.99 -18.18
C LYS A 127 1.26 -17.18 -16.69
N TYR A 128 0.27 -17.97 -16.32
CA TYR A 128 0.15 -18.42 -14.94
C TYR A 128 1.33 -19.31 -14.58
N SER A 129 2.01 -18.99 -13.49
CA SER A 129 3.16 -19.75 -13.00
C SER A 129 2.91 -20.41 -11.64
N GLY A 130 1.69 -20.37 -11.13
CA GLY A 130 1.26 -20.99 -9.88
C GLY A 130 0.64 -19.99 -8.91
N PRO A 131 0.02 -20.48 -7.82
CA PRO A 131 -0.50 -19.62 -6.75
C PRO A 131 0.60 -18.69 -6.22
N GLY A 132 0.22 -17.44 -5.95
CA GLY A 132 1.17 -16.43 -5.48
C GLY A 132 1.98 -15.72 -6.55
N SER A 133 1.84 -16.11 -7.82
CA SER A 133 2.51 -15.46 -8.94
C SER A 133 1.52 -14.57 -9.70
N THR A 134 1.72 -13.27 -9.65
CA THR A 134 0.93 -12.31 -10.42
C THR A 134 1.84 -11.42 -11.27
N SER A 135 1.35 -11.07 -12.46
CA SER A 135 1.93 -10.02 -13.30
C SER A 135 0.88 -8.96 -13.63
N ILE A 136 -0.21 -8.96 -12.87
CA ILE A 136 -1.23 -7.92 -12.85
C ILE A 136 -1.05 -7.19 -11.52
N HIS A 137 -0.62 -5.95 -11.57
CA HIS A 137 -0.25 -5.18 -10.39
C HIS A 137 -1.13 -3.96 -10.21
N MET A 138 -1.37 -3.58 -8.96
CA MET A 138 -2.03 -2.35 -8.55
C MET A 138 -3.35 -2.08 -9.28
N PRO A 139 -4.32 -3.04 -9.31
CA PRO A 139 -5.61 -2.76 -9.87
C PRO A 139 -6.31 -1.68 -9.04
N LYS A 140 -6.85 -0.67 -9.71
CA LYS A 140 -7.54 0.46 -9.09
C LYS A 140 -8.81 0.80 -9.83
N TYR A 141 -9.80 1.29 -9.12
CA TYR A 141 -10.98 1.90 -9.76
C TYR A 141 -10.57 3.18 -10.48
N TYR A 142 -11.12 3.38 -11.66
CA TYR A 142 -10.87 4.57 -12.45
C TYR A 142 -12.02 4.83 -13.39
N LYS A 143 -12.74 5.95 -13.20
CA LYS A 143 -13.95 6.30 -13.97
C LYS A 143 -14.97 5.15 -13.97
N ASP A 144 -15.36 4.71 -15.15
CA ASP A 144 -16.30 3.62 -15.42
C ASP A 144 -15.62 2.25 -15.62
N GLY A 145 -14.36 2.15 -15.22
CA GLY A 145 -13.56 0.94 -15.39
C GLY A 145 -12.46 0.80 -14.36
N TYR A 146 -11.35 0.21 -14.79
CA TYR A 146 -10.24 -0.15 -13.92
C TYR A 146 -8.91 0.18 -14.58
N THR A 147 -7.94 0.61 -13.79
CA THR A 147 -6.54 0.68 -14.22
C THR A 147 -5.72 -0.38 -13.51
N PHE A 148 -4.66 -0.85 -14.13
CA PHE A 148 -3.71 -1.78 -13.55
C PHE A 148 -2.39 -1.74 -14.32
N SER A 149 -1.32 -2.20 -13.69
CA SER A 149 -0.05 -2.42 -14.35
C SER A 149 0.01 -3.83 -14.94
N TRP A 150 0.52 -3.93 -16.16
CA TRP A 150 0.73 -5.16 -16.91
C TRP A 150 2.20 -5.51 -16.97
N GLU A 151 2.54 -6.79 -16.91
CA GLU A 151 3.89 -7.36 -16.92
C GLU A 151 4.71 -7.27 -15.61
N LEU A 152 5.72 -8.13 -15.55
CA LEU A 152 6.58 -8.33 -14.38
C LEU A 152 7.28 -7.03 -13.91
N TRP A 153 7.61 -6.13 -14.84
CA TRP A 153 8.32 -4.89 -14.55
C TRP A 153 7.40 -3.69 -14.31
N ARG A 154 6.06 -3.90 -14.30
CA ARG A 154 5.07 -2.83 -14.10
C ARG A 154 5.22 -1.64 -15.06
N ASN A 155 5.76 -1.90 -16.26
CA ASN A 155 6.12 -0.85 -17.21
C ASN A 155 5.01 -0.48 -18.17
N ILE A 156 3.88 -1.19 -18.15
CA ILE A 156 2.70 -0.88 -18.95
C ILE A 156 1.52 -0.65 -18.00
N ILE A 157 0.87 0.50 -18.12
CA ILE A 157 -0.35 0.82 -17.38
C ILE A 157 -1.50 0.76 -18.35
N CYS A 158 -2.47 -0.07 -18.03
CA CYS A 158 -3.64 -0.34 -18.83
C CYS A 158 -4.91 0.24 -18.20
N TYR A 159 -5.87 0.58 -19.03
CA TYR A 159 -7.23 0.91 -18.65
C TYR A 159 -8.18 -0.12 -19.26
N LEU A 160 -9.08 -0.63 -18.44
CA LEU A 160 -10.02 -1.68 -18.77
C LEU A 160 -11.44 -1.17 -18.58
N THR A 161 -12.26 -1.30 -19.62
CA THR A 161 -13.69 -0.96 -19.60
C THR A 161 -14.52 -2.12 -20.13
N LYS A 162 -15.80 -2.13 -19.78
CA LYS A 162 -16.75 -3.12 -20.27
C LYS A 162 -17.90 -2.45 -21.01
N GLU A 163 -18.02 -2.73 -22.30
CA GLU A 163 -19.12 -2.24 -23.14
C GLU A 163 -19.90 -3.42 -23.74
N ASN A 164 -21.22 -3.44 -23.55
CA ASN A 164 -22.08 -4.49 -24.09
C ASN A 164 -21.58 -5.92 -23.80
N ASP A 165 -21.16 -6.15 -22.56
CA ASP A 165 -20.55 -7.42 -22.09
C ASP A 165 -19.20 -7.79 -22.72
N THR A 166 -18.61 -6.91 -23.49
CA THR A 166 -17.27 -7.07 -24.07
C THR A 166 -16.26 -6.24 -23.31
N TRP A 167 -15.13 -6.84 -22.95
CA TRP A 167 -14.02 -6.13 -22.35
C TRP A 167 -13.17 -5.43 -23.40
N HIS A 168 -12.81 -4.19 -23.12
CA HIS A 168 -11.91 -3.37 -23.92
C HIS A 168 -10.76 -2.92 -23.04
N MET A 169 -9.55 -3.05 -23.57
CA MET A 169 -8.32 -2.62 -22.88
C MET A 169 -7.60 -1.60 -23.76
N GLU A 170 -7.10 -0.53 -23.14
CA GLU A 170 -6.20 0.44 -23.79
C GLU A 170 -4.93 0.62 -22.95
N VAL A 171 -3.83 0.95 -23.63
CA VAL A 171 -2.57 1.29 -22.94
C VAL A 171 -2.60 2.79 -22.64
N LEU A 172 -2.58 3.14 -21.36
CA LEU A 172 -2.49 4.53 -20.90
C LEU A 172 -1.05 5.04 -20.90
N HIS A 173 -0.12 4.15 -20.58
CA HIS A 173 1.29 4.50 -20.43
C HIS A 173 2.19 3.28 -20.65
N ARG A 174 3.33 3.53 -21.33
CA ARG A 174 4.41 2.54 -21.44
C ARG A 174 5.72 3.24 -21.11
N TYR A 175 6.49 2.65 -20.20
CA TYR A 175 7.77 3.17 -19.72
C TYR A 175 8.90 2.16 -19.97
N ASN A 176 10.10 2.65 -20.28
CA ASN A 176 11.25 1.78 -20.55
C ASN A 176 12.02 1.36 -19.28
N GLY A 177 11.45 1.58 -18.10
CA GLY A 177 12.01 1.23 -16.81
C GLY A 177 10.98 0.55 -15.92
N ARG A 178 11.37 0.25 -14.68
CA ARG A 178 10.47 -0.31 -13.67
C ARG A 178 9.68 0.83 -13.01
N ASN A 179 8.35 0.72 -13.01
CA ASN A 179 7.47 1.53 -12.18
C ASN A 179 7.17 0.76 -10.88
N TYR A 180 7.28 1.41 -9.75
CA TYR A 180 6.95 0.82 -8.46
C TYR A 180 5.50 1.09 -8.08
N SER A 181 5.02 2.30 -8.36
CA SER A 181 3.60 2.64 -8.23
C SER A 181 3.17 3.69 -9.26
N TYR A 182 1.86 3.86 -9.42
CA TYR A 182 1.28 4.91 -10.24
C TYR A 182 -0.03 5.39 -9.65
N PHE A 183 -0.42 6.61 -10.01
CA PHE A 183 -1.77 7.14 -9.77
C PHE A 183 -2.12 8.18 -10.83
N ILE A 184 -3.42 8.36 -11.04
CA ILE A 184 -3.98 9.28 -12.02
C ILE A 184 -4.76 10.37 -11.28
N LYS A 185 -4.52 11.61 -11.64
CA LYS A 185 -5.14 12.79 -11.06
C LYS A 185 -5.59 13.73 -12.16
N GLU A 186 -6.68 14.44 -11.94
CA GLU A 186 -7.06 15.56 -12.78
C GLU A 186 -6.35 16.85 -12.31
N GLU A 187 -5.57 17.49 -13.19
CA GLU A 187 -4.94 18.78 -12.98
C GLU A 187 -5.39 19.74 -14.09
N ASN A 188 -6.02 20.87 -13.74
CA ASN A 188 -6.49 21.87 -14.70
C ASN A 188 -7.37 21.31 -15.84
N SER A 189 -8.28 20.39 -15.52
CA SER A 189 -9.14 19.68 -16.47
C SER A 189 -8.39 18.75 -17.44
N GLU A 190 -7.17 18.39 -17.14
CA GLU A 190 -6.36 17.42 -17.84
C GLU A 190 -5.99 16.26 -16.92
N GLU A 191 -6.03 15.06 -17.46
CA GLU A 191 -5.60 13.88 -16.68
C GLU A 191 -4.09 13.77 -16.73
N VAL A 192 -3.50 13.63 -15.55
CA VAL A 192 -2.06 13.50 -15.35
C VAL A 192 -1.79 12.20 -14.63
N ILE A 193 -0.90 11.39 -15.16
CA ILE A 193 -0.38 10.21 -14.48
C ILE A 193 0.91 10.56 -13.75
N PHE A 194 1.00 10.11 -12.51
CA PHE A 194 2.21 10.13 -11.71
C PHE A 194 2.81 8.73 -11.69
N LEU A 195 4.11 8.66 -11.80
CA LEU A 195 4.88 7.44 -11.90
C LEU A 195 6.00 7.46 -10.88
N GLU A 196 6.06 6.45 -10.05
CA GLU A 196 7.16 6.24 -9.12
C GLU A 196 8.20 5.31 -9.74
N THR A 197 9.44 5.74 -9.69
CA THR A 197 10.62 4.92 -9.98
C THR A 197 11.44 4.76 -8.69
N SER A 198 12.53 4.02 -8.72
CA SER A 198 13.38 3.80 -7.54
C SER A 198 13.96 5.07 -6.91
N GLU A 199 14.03 6.17 -7.65
CA GLU A 199 14.73 7.38 -7.22
C GLU A 199 13.93 8.68 -7.45
N GLU A 200 12.86 8.62 -8.22
CA GLU A 200 12.19 9.82 -8.73
C GLU A 200 10.69 9.58 -8.92
N ILE A 201 9.93 10.64 -8.70
CA ILE A 201 8.53 10.72 -9.06
C ILE A 201 8.41 11.63 -10.25
N PHE A 202 7.86 11.11 -11.32
CA PHE A 202 7.56 11.84 -12.52
C PHE A 202 6.07 12.04 -12.69
N LYS A 203 5.69 13.04 -13.46
CA LYS A 203 4.33 13.18 -13.96
C LYS A 203 4.32 13.49 -15.46
N ARG A 204 3.21 13.14 -16.09
CA ARG A 204 2.90 13.54 -17.47
C ARG A 204 1.41 13.57 -17.71
N LYS A 205 1.01 14.33 -18.72
CA LYS A 205 -0.37 14.35 -19.21
C LYS A 205 -0.71 13.02 -19.88
N LEU A 206 -1.89 12.47 -19.56
CA LEU A 206 -2.44 11.32 -20.26
C LEU A 206 -3.01 11.76 -21.62
N GLU A 207 -2.50 11.18 -22.69
CA GLU A 207 -3.04 11.36 -24.03
C GLU A 207 -3.69 10.05 -24.48
N LYS A 208 -5.01 10.07 -24.70
CA LYS A 208 -5.74 8.89 -25.16
C LYS A 208 -5.29 8.45 -26.56
N GLY A 209 -5.16 7.14 -26.74
CA GLY A 209 -4.91 6.54 -28.06
C GLY A 209 -3.48 6.67 -28.58
N VAL A 210 -2.52 7.06 -27.74
CA VAL A 210 -1.12 7.17 -28.13
C VAL A 210 -0.36 5.96 -27.59
N ASP A 211 -0.29 4.90 -28.38
CA ASP A 211 0.66 3.80 -28.18
C ASP A 211 2.07 4.27 -28.56
N ARG A 212 2.65 5.13 -27.75
CA ARG A 212 4.05 5.51 -27.87
C ARG A 212 4.84 4.88 -26.74
N ALA A 213 5.83 4.08 -27.10
CA ALA A 213 7.01 3.94 -26.23
C ALA A 213 7.54 5.38 -26.02
N LEU A 214 7.33 5.90 -24.81
CA LEU A 214 7.56 7.31 -24.53
C LEU A 214 9.03 7.59 -24.42
N ASP A 215 9.43 8.67 -25.04
CA ASP A 215 10.70 9.32 -24.77
C ASP A 215 10.62 9.90 -23.35
N ASP A 216 11.64 9.65 -22.53
CA ASP A 216 11.77 10.20 -21.17
C ASP A 216 11.70 11.74 -21.16
N SER A 217 11.86 12.38 -22.32
CA SER A 217 11.75 13.83 -22.50
C SER A 217 10.36 14.40 -22.18
N ASP A 218 9.31 13.56 -22.18
CA ASP A 218 7.92 13.97 -21.90
C ASP A 218 7.56 13.85 -20.41
N LEU A 219 8.50 13.40 -19.57
CA LEU A 219 8.32 13.26 -18.15
C LEU A 219 8.78 14.51 -17.40
N GLU A 220 7.87 15.12 -16.64
CA GLU A 220 8.21 16.22 -15.72
C GLU A 220 8.60 15.62 -14.36
N LEU A 221 9.81 15.93 -13.90
CA LEU A 221 10.26 15.54 -12.57
C LEU A 221 9.49 16.31 -11.49
N VAL A 222 8.76 15.58 -10.64
CA VAL A 222 8.01 16.14 -9.51
C VAL A 222 8.85 16.13 -8.24
N LEU A 223 9.47 15.02 -7.93
CA LEU A 223 10.24 14.82 -6.70
C LEU A 223 11.41 13.87 -6.96
N LYS A 224 12.57 14.23 -6.43
CA LYS A 224 13.72 13.32 -6.37
C LYS A 224 13.81 12.68 -4.99
N ILE A 225 13.71 11.34 -4.97
CA ILE A 225 13.87 10.53 -3.76
C ILE A 225 15.33 10.06 -3.75
N PRO A 226 16.14 10.43 -2.76
CA PRO A 226 17.52 9.96 -2.71
C PRO A 226 17.57 8.44 -2.58
N LYS A 227 18.41 7.80 -3.40
CA LYS A 227 18.62 6.37 -3.44
C LYS A 227 18.95 5.81 -2.06
N MET A 228 18.31 4.72 -1.70
CA MET A 228 18.75 3.90 -0.58
C MET A 228 19.93 3.03 -1.04
N GLU A 229 21.09 3.18 -0.39
CA GLU A 229 22.35 2.54 -0.83
C GLU A 229 22.34 1.01 -0.68
N PHE A 230 21.37 0.41 0.01
CA PHE A 230 21.50 -0.99 0.45
C PHE A 230 20.35 -1.92 0.13
N ILE A 231 19.20 -1.45 -0.40
CA ILE A 231 18.03 -2.33 -0.60
C ILE A 231 17.31 -1.93 -1.88
N ASP A 232 17.18 -2.88 -2.82
CA ASP A 232 16.22 -2.85 -3.94
C ASP A 232 14.80 -3.14 -3.40
N LEU A 233 14.36 -2.39 -2.40
CA LEU A 233 12.95 -2.42 -2.02
C LEU A 233 12.19 -1.59 -3.04
N ASP A 234 11.05 -2.12 -3.45
CA ASP A 234 10.06 -1.40 -4.24
C ASP A 234 9.78 -0.07 -3.54
N GLY A 235 9.70 1.01 -4.29
CA GLY A 235 9.44 2.34 -3.74
C GLY A 235 8.22 2.30 -2.84
N ILE A 236 8.31 2.96 -1.68
CA ILE A 236 7.22 3.00 -0.72
C ILE A 236 6.67 4.40 -0.75
N MET A 237 5.65 4.57 -1.56
CA MET A 237 4.95 5.82 -1.72
C MET A 237 3.45 5.59 -1.82
N GLU A 238 2.69 6.44 -1.19
CA GLU A 238 1.25 6.48 -1.31
C GLU A 238 0.77 7.91 -1.56
N MET A 239 -0.35 8.05 -2.26
CA MET A 239 -1.01 9.33 -2.46
C MET A 239 -2.24 9.44 -1.58
N SER A 240 -2.48 10.63 -1.02
CA SER A 240 -3.72 10.93 -0.31
C SER A 240 -4.94 10.83 -1.23
N ASP A 241 -6.12 10.54 -0.68
CA ASP A 241 -7.37 10.37 -1.44
C ASP A 241 -7.76 11.63 -2.20
N ASP A 242 -7.54 12.82 -1.62
CA ASP A 242 -7.74 14.10 -2.30
C ASP A 242 -6.69 14.39 -3.37
N LYS A 243 -5.70 13.49 -3.50
CA LYS A 243 -4.60 13.57 -4.47
C LYS A 243 -3.78 14.87 -4.36
N SER A 244 -3.73 15.46 -3.16
CA SER A 244 -2.96 16.68 -2.89
C SER A 244 -1.58 16.40 -2.28
N LYS A 245 -1.40 15.24 -1.63
CA LYS A 245 -0.19 14.90 -0.87
C LYS A 245 0.37 13.54 -1.27
N LEU A 246 1.68 13.43 -1.16
CA LEU A 246 2.43 12.19 -1.27
C LEU A 246 3.08 11.88 0.06
N VAL A 247 2.92 10.66 0.57
CA VAL A 247 3.77 10.15 1.64
C VAL A 247 4.84 9.26 1.04
N TYR A 248 6.06 9.38 1.52
CA TYR A 248 7.17 8.55 1.08
C TYR A 248 8.18 8.29 2.20
N TYR A 249 8.86 7.18 2.07
CA TYR A 249 9.91 6.77 2.98
C TYR A 249 11.29 7.13 2.43
N LYS A 250 12.09 7.75 3.27
CA LYS A 250 13.51 7.98 3.06
C LYS A 250 14.23 7.60 4.35
N GLU A 251 14.84 6.44 4.35
CA GLU A 251 15.47 5.88 5.56
C GLU A 251 16.30 6.91 6.35
N PRO A 252 16.08 7.03 7.67
CA PRO A 252 15.09 6.34 8.51
C PRO A 252 13.80 7.16 8.70
N GLU A 253 13.44 8.02 7.80
CA GLU A 253 12.44 9.07 7.97
C GLU A 253 11.26 8.91 7.02
N ILE A 254 10.05 9.16 7.52
CA ILE A 254 8.83 9.27 6.71
C ILE A 254 8.53 10.76 6.50
N TYR A 255 8.16 11.09 5.26
CA TYR A 255 7.85 12.45 4.84
C TYR A 255 6.52 12.52 4.11
N ILE A 256 5.84 13.67 4.25
CA ILE A 256 4.74 14.07 3.39
C ILE A 256 5.22 15.20 2.48
N TYR A 257 4.88 15.12 1.20
CA TYR A 257 5.13 16.16 0.20
C TYR A 257 3.80 16.69 -0.32
N ASP A 258 3.56 17.96 -0.13
CA ASP A 258 2.39 18.66 -0.66
C ASP A 258 2.65 19.08 -2.12
N LEU A 259 1.81 18.58 -3.02
CA LEU A 259 2.00 18.76 -4.47
C LEU A 259 1.77 20.20 -4.94
N GLU A 260 0.88 20.94 -4.29
CA GLU A 260 0.56 22.32 -4.63
C GLU A 260 1.62 23.30 -4.12
N SER A 261 1.86 23.27 -2.81
CA SER A 261 2.82 24.17 -2.17
C SER A 261 4.27 23.76 -2.40
N LYS A 262 4.52 22.54 -2.89
CA LYS A 262 5.85 21.90 -3.04
C LYS A 262 6.64 21.86 -1.72
N LYS A 263 5.93 21.81 -0.60
CA LYS A 263 6.53 21.74 0.71
C LYS A 263 6.65 20.29 1.16
N LYS A 264 7.76 20.04 1.84
CA LYS A 264 8.06 18.76 2.48
C LYS A 264 7.89 18.90 3.97
N GLU A 265 7.15 17.98 4.56
CA GLU A 265 6.96 17.86 6.00
C GLU A 265 7.55 16.55 6.51
N HIS A 266 8.32 16.61 7.59
CA HIS A 266 8.79 15.43 8.28
C HIS A 266 7.66 14.89 9.18
N VAL A 267 7.33 13.61 9.05
CA VAL A 267 6.30 12.94 9.83
C VAL A 267 6.89 12.33 11.09
N ILE A 268 7.83 11.41 10.92
CA ILE A 268 8.41 10.64 12.02
C ILE A 268 9.77 10.05 11.63
N ASN A 269 10.64 9.89 12.64
CA ASN A 269 11.82 9.05 12.54
C ASN A 269 11.47 7.62 12.93
N GLN A 270 11.67 6.70 12.03
CA GLN A 270 11.58 5.26 12.28
C GLN A 270 13.01 4.69 12.29
N PHE A 271 13.77 5.08 13.32
CA PHE A 271 15.15 4.61 13.46
C PHE A 271 15.16 3.25 14.11
N LEU A 272 15.42 2.23 13.32
CA LEU A 272 15.61 0.87 13.83
C LEU A 272 16.71 0.20 13.00
N PHE A 273 17.77 -0.21 13.64
CA PHE A 273 18.74 -1.10 13.02
C PHE A 273 18.03 -2.37 12.57
N PHE A 274 18.15 -2.72 11.29
CA PHE A 274 17.58 -3.93 10.71
C PHE A 274 16.05 -3.96 10.55
N GLN A 275 15.41 -2.82 10.37
CA GLN A 275 13.98 -2.74 10.07
C GLN A 275 13.73 -1.97 8.78
N HIS A 276 12.75 -2.45 8.00
CA HIS A 276 12.35 -1.84 6.73
C HIS A 276 10.86 -1.55 6.73
N ILE A 277 10.49 -0.39 6.22
CA ILE A 277 9.09 -0.07 5.94
C ILE A 277 8.71 -0.78 4.64
N LEU A 278 7.58 -1.50 4.66
CA LEU A 278 7.07 -2.22 3.51
C LEU A 278 5.89 -1.51 2.86
N ASP A 279 5.04 -0.85 3.66
CA ASP A 279 3.86 -0.16 3.17
C ASP A 279 3.64 1.14 3.93
N LEU A 280 3.04 2.10 3.24
CA LEU A 280 2.56 3.38 3.76
C LEU A 280 1.17 3.64 3.22
N LYS A 281 0.19 3.96 4.10
CA LYS A 281 -1.19 4.25 3.71
C LYS A 281 -1.73 5.44 4.50
N PHE A 282 -2.42 6.37 3.84
CA PHE A 282 -3.22 7.36 4.53
C PHE A 282 -4.50 6.73 5.08
N SER A 283 -5.01 7.24 6.21
CA SER A 283 -6.41 7.02 6.57
C SER A 283 -7.32 7.78 5.62
N TYR A 284 -8.57 7.34 5.49
CA TYR A 284 -9.57 7.99 4.63
C TYR A 284 -9.73 9.49 4.91
N ASP A 285 -9.69 9.89 6.18
CA ASP A 285 -9.78 11.32 6.55
C ASP A 285 -8.44 12.06 6.51
N GLU A 286 -7.36 11.39 6.07
CA GLU A 286 -5.99 11.89 5.95
C GLU A 286 -5.39 12.46 7.25
N LYS A 287 -5.94 12.10 8.41
CA LYS A 287 -5.41 12.52 9.71
C LYS A 287 -4.37 11.56 10.27
N TYR A 288 -4.37 10.33 9.78
CA TYR A 288 -3.48 9.29 10.24
C TYR A 288 -2.69 8.70 9.09
N LEU A 289 -1.55 8.13 9.43
CA LEU A 289 -0.73 7.34 8.55
C LEU A 289 -0.55 5.95 9.14
N PHE A 290 -0.96 4.94 8.40
CA PHE A 290 -0.64 3.54 8.66
C PHE A 290 0.67 3.18 7.95
N TYR A 291 1.51 2.39 8.60
CA TYR A 291 2.68 1.80 7.94
C TYR A 291 3.07 0.47 8.57
N THR A 292 3.66 -0.37 7.74
CA THR A 292 4.18 -1.66 8.15
C THR A 292 5.70 -1.64 8.23
N VAL A 293 6.25 -2.34 9.21
CA VAL A 293 7.68 -2.45 9.43
C VAL A 293 8.06 -3.92 9.57
N ALA A 294 8.99 -4.37 8.76
CA ALA A 294 9.55 -5.71 8.84
C ALA A 294 10.89 -5.72 9.58
N ASP A 295 11.07 -6.64 10.53
CA ASP A 295 12.36 -6.94 11.13
C ASP A 295 13.16 -7.85 10.20
N VAL A 296 14.24 -7.31 9.61
CA VAL A 296 15.17 -8.04 8.74
C VAL A 296 16.58 -7.94 9.32
N PRO A 297 16.97 -8.81 10.26
CA PRO A 297 18.21 -8.64 11.03
C PRO A 297 19.51 -8.80 10.22
N TYR A 298 19.43 -9.39 9.01
CA TYR A 298 20.57 -9.49 8.08
C TYR A 298 20.06 -9.35 6.64
N MET A 299 20.87 -8.79 5.76
CA MET A 299 20.55 -8.50 4.35
C MET A 299 20.02 -9.68 3.51
N TRP A 300 20.09 -10.90 4.04
CA TRP A 300 19.72 -12.15 3.33
C TRP A 300 18.79 -13.06 4.15
N ASP A 301 18.34 -12.58 5.32
CA ASP A 301 17.43 -13.35 6.16
C ASP A 301 15.98 -13.06 5.82
N ASP A 302 15.13 -14.05 6.03
CA ASP A 302 13.68 -13.90 5.97
C ASP A 302 13.17 -12.86 6.98
N ILE A 303 12.05 -12.22 6.68
CA ILE A 303 11.33 -11.34 7.60
C ILE A 303 11.07 -12.10 8.90
N LYS A 304 11.55 -11.57 10.03
CA LYS A 304 11.38 -12.22 11.34
C LYS A 304 10.11 -11.81 12.05
N GLN A 305 9.69 -10.58 11.87
CA GLN A 305 8.48 -10.05 12.50
C GLN A 305 7.97 -8.88 11.66
N LEU A 306 6.66 -8.78 11.54
CA LEU A 306 5.99 -7.65 10.93
C LEU A 306 5.27 -6.86 12.01
N HIS A 307 5.38 -5.54 11.97
CA HIS A 307 4.77 -4.61 12.90
C HIS A 307 3.84 -3.66 12.16
N PHE A 308 2.67 -3.41 12.70
CA PHE A 308 1.71 -2.44 12.22
C PHE A 308 1.71 -1.22 13.13
N PHE A 309 1.91 -0.07 12.52
CA PHE A 309 1.93 1.22 13.23
C PHE A 309 0.90 2.18 12.65
N ILE A 310 0.37 3.03 13.53
CA ILE A 310 -0.38 4.23 13.14
C ILE A 310 0.27 5.45 13.75
N VAL A 311 0.34 6.53 12.98
CA VAL A 311 0.79 7.86 13.40
C VAL A 311 -0.34 8.86 13.24
N ASP A 312 -0.64 9.61 14.27
CA ASP A 312 -1.48 10.82 14.19
C ASP A 312 -0.65 11.94 13.54
N LEU A 313 -1.09 12.45 12.40
CA LEU A 313 -0.32 13.40 11.60
C LEU A 313 -0.26 14.80 12.24
N GLU A 314 -1.20 15.15 13.12
CA GLU A 314 -1.19 16.41 13.85
C GLU A 314 -0.27 16.35 15.07
N SER A 315 -0.48 15.37 15.95
CA SER A 315 0.27 15.24 17.20
C SER A 315 1.63 14.57 17.04
N LYS A 316 1.85 13.86 15.92
CA LYS A 316 3.00 12.97 15.65
C LYS A 316 3.13 11.84 16.68
N GLU A 317 2.06 11.55 17.40
CA GLU A 317 2.01 10.39 18.29
C GLU A 317 1.90 9.09 17.46
N LYS A 318 2.58 8.06 17.94
CA LYS A 318 2.65 6.75 17.28
C LYS A 318 2.18 5.65 18.21
N ILE A 319 1.36 4.75 17.69
CA ILE A 319 0.99 3.49 18.35
C ILE A 319 1.39 2.30 17.49
N GLU A 320 1.77 1.23 18.14
CA GLU A 320 1.95 -0.08 17.55
C GLU A 320 0.66 -0.88 17.78
N LEU A 321 -0.01 -1.29 16.69
CA LEU A 321 -1.28 -2.01 16.74
C LEU A 321 -1.07 -3.47 17.07
N THR A 322 -0.18 -4.14 16.34
CA THR A 322 0.04 -5.57 16.44
C THR A 322 1.41 -5.99 15.96
N LYS A 323 1.82 -7.19 16.37
CA LYS A 323 3.05 -7.86 15.95
C LYS A 323 2.71 -9.22 15.38
N TRP A 324 3.14 -9.47 14.17
CA TRP A 324 2.93 -10.73 13.47
C TRP A 324 4.17 -11.62 13.60
N LYS A 325 3.96 -12.91 13.56
CA LYS A 325 5.05 -13.88 13.70
C LYS A 325 5.86 -14.02 12.41
N ARG A 326 7.07 -14.53 12.52
CA ARG A 326 8.04 -14.73 11.44
C ARG A 326 7.51 -15.43 10.18
N TRP A 327 6.57 -16.36 10.35
CA TRP A 327 6.09 -17.22 9.26
C TRP A 327 4.82 -16.73 8.59
N ASP A 328 4.30 -15.60 9.04
CA ASP A 328 3.14 -15.00 8.41
C ASP A 328 3.59 -14.25 7.15
N ILE A 329 2.95 -14.52 6.02
CA ILE A 329 3.26 -13.90 4.72
C ILE A 329 2.14 -12.93 4.39
N PHE A 330 2.50 -11.70 4.03
CA PHE A 330 1.57 -10.66 3.61
C PHE A 330 1.71 -10.41 2.11
N TYR A 331 0.57 -10.26 1.44
CA TYR A 331 0.49 -10.12 -0.01
C TYR A 331 -0.07 -8.77 -0.47
N GLY A 332 -0.83 -8.10 0.37
CA GLY A 332 -1.39 -6.78 0.08
C GLY A 332 -2.09 -6.21 1.31
N ILE A 333 -2.16 -4.88 1.39
CA ILE A 333 -2.79 -4.15 2.48
C ILE A 333 -3.34 -2.83 1.96
N ASP A 334 -4.50 -2.42 2.50
CA ASP A 334 -5.07 -1.09 2.27
C ASP A 334 -5.85 -0.60 3.49
N TRP A 335 -6.05 0.75 3.57
CA TRP A 335 -6.72 1.39 4.71
C TRP A 335 -7.53 2.62 4.33
#